data_1814d54d20d86cc4642bb3c846f881ec
#
_entry.id   1814d54d20d86cc4642bb3c846f881ec
#
_cell.length_a   1.000
_cell.length_b   1.000
_cell.length_c   1.000
_cell.angle_alpha   90.00
_cell.angle_beta   90.00
_cell.angle_gamma   90.00
#
_symmetry.space_group_name_H-M   'P 1'
#
loop_
_entity.id
_entity.type
_entity.pdbx_description
1 polymer ?
#
loop_
_entity_poly.entity_id
_entity_poly.type
_entity_poly.pdbx_seq_one_letter_code
_entity_poly.pdbx_strand_id
1 'polypeptide(L)'
;MRMSRTDMLLAVFVFCLAALSIFTTSIPARPAPRTINFSDNFSSGKLDAWQLPFPEDWVVKQEGSLHFLHMLRSREPLVPRRPQQFALLKGITVGSFTLETRLRREGRSMLIVFNYVDSLHFYYTHLSVDPGAKVDVHNGIFMVDGAPRRRIAGLEAAPALPDANWHKVRVQRDVTSGWIMVFMDDDPQPRFSVIDSTFKCGQVGVGSFDETGDFTDFELSSDDAGCQP
;
A
#
# COMPACT_ATOMS: atom_id res chain seq x y z
N MET A 1 32.71 -66.75 -68.84
CA MET A 1 32.77 -68.02 -68.09
C MET A 1 32.83 -67.70 -66.61
N ARG A 2 31.82 -68.15 -65.91
CA ARG A 2 31.70 -68.43 -64.44
C ARG A 2 31.97 -67.35 -63.44
N MET A 3 30.80 -67.02 -62.77
CA MET A 3 30.44 -67.24 -61.36
C MET A 3 31.11 -66.30 -60.36
N SER A 4 30.37 -65.49 -59.84
CA SER A 4 29.51 -65.59 -58.59
C SER A 4 30.33 -65.71 -57.33
N ARG A 5 30.24 -64.70 -56.49
CA ARG A 5 30.03 -64.95 -55.09
C ARG A 5 29.42 -63.66 -54.43
N THR A 6 28.28 -63.83 -54.01
CA THR A 6 27.56 -63.00 -53.08
C THR A 6 28.30 -62.87 -51.77
N ASP A 7 28.59 -61.67 -51.33
CA ASP A 7 28.91 -61.39 -49.91
C ASP A 7 27.86 -60.46 -49.34
N MET A 8 27.13 -61.05 -48.44
CA MET A 8 26.05 -60.46 -47.68
C MET A 8 26.66 -59.68 -46.54
N LEU A 9 26.68 -58.34 -46.67
CA LEU A 9 27.03 -57.46 -45.58
C LEU A 9 25.80 -57.21 -44.70
N LEU A 10 25.84 -57.81 -43.53
CA LEU A 10 24.85 -57.64 -42.45
C LEU A 10 25.07 -56.24 -41.81
N ALA A 11 24.24 -55.29 -42.16
CA ALA A 11 24.21 -53.98 -41.49
C ALA A 11 23.47 -54.09 -40.16
N VAL A 12 24.22 -54.06 -39.08
CA VAL A 12 23.63 -53.95 -37.73
C VAL A 12 23.22 -52.51 -37.49
N PHE A 13 21.94 -52.21 -37.54
CA PHE A 13 21.39 -50.93 -37.09
C PHE A 13 21.35 -50.91 -35.57
N VAL A 14 22.28 -50.19 -34.96
CA VAL A 14 22.20 -49.87 -33.54
C VAL A 14 21.25 -48.68 -33.39
N PHE A 15 20.01 -48.96 -32.93
CA PHE A 15 19.06 -47.89 -32.50
C PHE A 15 19.53 -47.33 -31.15
N CYS A 16 20.19 -46.16 -31.14
CA CYS A 16 20.36 -45.38 -29.94
C CYS A 16 19.04 -44.68 -29.61
N LEU A 17 18.25 -45.24 -28.69
CA LEU A 17 17.12 -44.55 -28.05
C LEU A 17 17.73 -43.50 -27.08
N ALA A 18 17.84 -42.26 -27.54
CA ALA A 18 18.08 -41.13 -26.66
C ALA A 18 16.79 -40.86 -25.85
N ALA A 19 16.79 -41.29 -24.60
CA ALA A 19 15.73 -40.92 -23.65
C ALA A 19 15.80 -39.41 -23.35
N LEU A 20 14.95 -38.63 -24.00
CA LEU A 20 14.79 -37.19 -23.74
C LEU A 20 14.05 -37.04 -22.40
N SER A 21 14.81 -36.89 -21.31
CA SER A 21 14.25 -36.58 -19.98
C SER A 21 13.70 -35.14 -19.99
N ILE A 22 12.40 -34.99 -20.15
CA ILE A 22 11.72 -33.72 -20.01
C ILE A 22 11.69 -33.39 -18.52
N PHE A 23 12.63 -32.56 -18.08
CA PHE A 23 12.55 -31.91 -16.75
C PHE A 23 11.35 -30.94 -16.76
N THR A 24 10.21 -31.37 -16.30
CA THR A 24 9.09 -30.48 -15.98
C THR A 24 9.47 -29.70 -14.72
N THR A 25 10.00 -28.50 -14.88
CA THR A 25 10.09 -27.55 -13.77
C THR A 25 8.69 -27.15 -13.37
N SER A 26 8.19 -27.71 -12.26
CA SER A 26 6.94 -27.25 -11.67
C SER A 26 7.17 -25.81 -11.17
N ILE A 27 6.58 -24.84 -11.85
CA ILE A 27 6.47 -23.47 -11.35
C ILE A 27 5.60 -23.57 -10.08
N PRO A 28 6.09 -23.13 -8.91
CA PRO A 28 5.27 -23.15 -7.71
C PRO A 28 3.98 -22.34 -7.97
N ALA A 29 2.84 -22.94 -7.70
CA ALA A 29 1.57 -22.26 -7.84
C ALA A 29 1.58 -21.00 -6.96
N ARG A 30 1.23 -19.85 -7.54
CA ARG A 30 1.04 -18.61 -6.77
C ARG A 30 -0.01 -18.90 -5.69
N PRO A 31 0.24 -18.55 -4.42
CA PRO A 31 -0.77 -18.70 -3.38
C PRO A 31 -2.07 -18.02 -3.81
N ALA A 32 -3.20 -18.66 -3.52
CA ALA A 32 -4.50 -18.05 -3.80
C ALA A 32 -4.60 -16.71 -3.06
N PRO A 33 -5.21 -15.69 -3.69
CA PRO A 33 -5.48 -14.41 -3.03
C PRO A 33 -6.22 -14.65 -1.71
N ARG A 34 -5.84 -13.92 -0.68
CA ARG A 34 -6.49 -13.99 0.63
C ARG A 34 -7.39 -12.78 0.80
N THR A 35 -8.66 -13.04 1.09
CA THR A 35 -9.57 -11.97 1.51
C THR A 35 -9.24 -11.58 2.94
N ILE A 36 -9.20 -10.28 3.22
CA ILE A 36 -9.10 -9.72 4.55
C ILE A 36 -10.19 -8.69 4.77
N ASN A 37 -10.75 -8.71 5.98
CA ASN A 37 -11.56 -7.63 6.55
C ASN A 37 -10.99 -7.36 7.94
N PHE A 38 -10.44 -6.20 8.14
CA PHE A 38 -9.86 -5.76 9.41
C PHE A 38 -10.55 -4.48 9.86
N SER A 39 -10.83 -4.36 11.15
CA SER A 39 -11.34 -3.12 11.73
C SER A 39 -10.74 -2.86 13.11
N ASP A 40 -10.47 -1.60 13.43
CA ASP A 40 -10.03 -1.16 14.75
C ASP A 40 -10.64 0.23 15.05
N ASN A 41 -11.45 0.29 16.08
CA ASN A 41 -11.98 1.54 16.65
C ASN A 41 -11.24 1.96 17.92
N PHE A 42 -10.12 1.31 18.21
CA PHE A 42 -9.24 1.55 19.36
C PHE A 42 -9.89 1.37 20.74
N SER A 43 -11.10 0.82 20.83
CA SER A 43 -11.80 0.63 22.11
C SER A 43 -11.13 -0.37 23.06
N SER A 44 -10.27 -1.25 22.53
CA SER A 44 -9.49 -2.17 23.35
C SER A 44 -8.38 -1.48 24.14
N GLY A 45 -7.98 -0.27 23.77
CA GLY A 45 -6.82 0.45 24.31
C GLY A 45 -5.46 -0.16 23.94
N LYS A 46 -5.44 -1.22 23.10
CA LYS A 46 -4.24 -1.95 22.69
C LYS A 46 -3.85 -1.59 21.26
N LEU A 47 -2.54 -1.61 20.99
CA LEU A 47 -1.96 -1.33 19.67
C LEU A 47 -1.20 -2.54 19.12
N ASP A 48 -1.53 -3.76 19.57
CA ASP A 48 -0.83 -5.00 19.19
C ASP A 48 -0.91 -5.31 17.68
N ALA A 49 -1.98 -4.84 17.01
CA ALA A 49 -2.19 -4.95 15.57
C ALA A 49 -1.37 -3.93 14.75
N TRP A 50 -0.70 -3.00 15.42
CA TRP A 50 -0.01 -1.89 14.79
C TRP A 50 1.51 -2.01 14.94
N GLN A 51 2.22 -1.74 13.86
CA GLN A 51 3.67 -1.56 13.86
C GLN A 51 3.94 -0.06 13.96
N LEU A 52 4.55 0.35 15.06
CA LEU A 52 4.85 1.74 15.40
C LEU A 52 6.37 1.90 15.44
N PRO A 53 7.01 2.53 14.45
CA PRO A 53 8.45 2.81 14.49
C PRO A 53 8.87 3.63 15.71
N PHE A 54 7.96 4.46 16.23
CA PHE A 54 8.13 5.30 17.40
C PHE A 54 6.94 5.13 18.34
N PRO A 55 6.85 4.02 19.10
CA PRO A 55 5.67 3.72 19.91
C PRO A 55 5.39 4.79 20.98
N GLU A 56 6.42 5.50 21.46
CA GLU A 56 6.28 6.59 22.42
C GLU A 56 5.58 7.86 21.88
N ASP A 57 5.38 7.92 20.56
CA ASP A 57 4.67 9.04 19.92
C ASP A 57 3.15 8.82 19.86
N TRP A 58 2.68 7.65 20.27
CA TRP A 58 1.29 7.23 20.09
C TRP A 58 0.62 6.82 21.40
N VAL A 59 -0.64 7.17 21.54
CA VAL A 59 -1.47 6.72 22.65
C VAL A 59 -2.92 6.58 22.20
N VAL A 60 -3.65 5.65 22.82
CA VAL A 60 -5.11 5.60 22.67
C VAL A 60 -5.71 6.59 23.67
N LYS A 61 -6.54 7.49 23.17
CA LYS A 61 -7.35 8.44 23.97
C LYS A 61 -8.83 8.13 23.87
N GLN A 62 -9.63 8.75 24.74
CA GLN A 62 -11.07 8.61 24.77
C GLN A 62 -11.74 9.97 24.99
N GLU A 63 -12.78 10.25 24.19
CA GLU A 63 -13.69 11.39 24.35
C GLU A 63 -15.13 10.87 24.38
N GLY A 64 -15.78 10.89 25.55
CA GLY A 64 -17.08 10.22 25.73
C GLY A 64 -16.97 8.72 25.47
N SER A 65 -17.74 8.21 24.51
CA SER A 65 -17.67 6.81 24.05
C SER A 65 -16.70 6.57 22.89
N LEU A 66 -16.14 7.63 22.31
CA LEU A 66 -15.24 7.54 21.17
C LEU A 66 -13.81 7.26 21.66
N HIS A 67 -13.20 6.19 21.14
CA HIS A 67 -11.78 5.91 21.31
C HIS A 67 -11.05 6.22 20.01
N PHE A 68 -9.82 6.68 20.12
CA PHE A 68 -9.01 7.05 18.96
C PHE A 68 -7.51 6.94 19.23
N LEU A 69 -6.77 6.67 18.19
CA LEU A 69 -5.32 6.72 18.18
C LEU A 69 -4.89 8.19 18.07
N HIS A 70 -4.13 8.67 19.03
CA HIS A 70 -3.63 10.04 19.09
C HIS A 70 -2.12 10.09 18.91
N MET A 71 -1.65 11.01 18.07
CA MET A 71 -0.24 11.29 17.91
C MET A 71 0.21 12.40 18.87
N LEU A 72 1.05 12.04 19.85
CA LEU A 72 1.48 12.92 20.94
C LEU A 72 2.46 14.03 20.49
N ARG A 73 3.25 13.76 19.45
CA ARG A 73 4.27 14.69 18.95
C ARG A 73 4.57 14.45 17.49
N SER A 74 4.96 15.48 16.78
CA SER A 74 5.51 15.39 15.43
C SER A 74 7.03 15.14 15.45
N ARG A 75 7.55 14.65 14.33
CA ARG A 75 8.99 14.48 14.07
C ARG A 75 9.35 15.15 12.74
N GLU A 76 10.58 15.65 12.68
CA GLU A 76 11.11 16.23 11.44
C GLU A 76 11.08 15.21 10.29
N PRO A 77 10.76 15.64 9.07
CA PRO A 77 10.82 14.77 7.90
C PRO A 77 12.23 14.23 7.66
N LEU A 78 12.30 13.01 7.11
CA LEU A 78 13.59 12.40 6.73
C LEU A 78 14.21 13.03 5.49
N VAL A 79 15.51 12.79 5.31
CA VAL A 79 16.25 13.06 4.07
C VAL A 79 16.49 11.74 3.34
N PRO A 80 16.15 11.63 2.04
CA PRO A 80 15.41 12.60 1.21
C PRO A 80 14.03 12.92 1.78
N ARG A 81 13.47 14.11 1.50
CA ARG A 81 12.25 14.64 2.15
C ARG A 81 11.06 13.68 2.00
N ARG A 82 10.65 13.07 3.10
CA ARG A 82 9.53 12.14 3.23
C ARG A 82 9.03 12.03 4.67
N PRO A 83 7.78 11.60 4.90
CA PRO A 83 7.28 11.33 6.25
C PRO A 83 7.93 10.09 6.86
N GLN A 84 7.92 9.99 8.19
CA GLN A 84 8.47 8.84 8.93
C GLN A 84 7.56 8.33 10.05
N GLN A 85 6.52 9.07 10.41
CA GLN A 85 5.64 8.70 11.52
C GLN A 85 4.39 8.01 11.02
N PHE A 86 4.39 6.69 11.14
CA PHE A 86 3.28 5.83 10.73
C PHE A 86 2.85 4.89 11.84
N ALA A 87 1.56 4.61 11.92
CA ALA A 87 0.99 3.41 12.49
C ALA A 87 0.62 2.50 11.32
N LEU A 88 1.46 1.50 11.03
CA LEU A 88 1.26 0.54 9.95
C LEU A 88 0.53 -0.69 10.46
N LEU A 89 -0.40 -1.24 9.68
CA LEU A 89 -1.07 -2.49 10.03
C LEU A 89 -0.05 -3.65 9.99
N LYS A 90 0.16 -4.30 11.14
CA LYS A 90 1.25 -5.24 11.36
C LYS A 90 1.00 -6.57 10.64
N GLY A 91 1.98 -6.99 9.84
CA GLY A 91 1.97 -8.31 9.22
C GLY A 91 0.95 -8.49 8.09
N ILE A 92 0.30 -7.42 7.65
CA ILE A 92 -0.67 -7.44 6.56
C ILE A 92 -0.14 -6.60 5.40
N THR A 93 -0.04 -7.22 4.23
CA THR A 93 0.23 -6.56 2.96
C THR A 93 -0.94 -6.75 2.02
N VAL A 94 -1.27 -5.72 1.26
CA VAL A 94 -2.39 -5.72 0.31
C VAL A 94 -1.97 -5.07 -1.01
N GLY A 95 -2.53 -5.56 -2.10
CA GLY A 95 -2.42 -4.93 -3.43
C GLY A 95 -3.61 -4.00 -3.67
N SER A 96 -4.72 -4.56 -4.14
CA SER A 96 -5.99 -3.86 -4.26
C SER A 96 -6.74 -3.86 -2.94
N PHE A 97 -7.31 -2.72 -2.56
CA PHE A 97 -8.02 -2.58 -1.28
C PHE A 97 -8.99 -1.39 -1.28
N THR A 98 -9.89 -1.44 -0.31
CA THR A 98 -10.60 -0.26 0.20
C THR A 98 -10.22 -0.07 1.66
N LEU A 99 -9.73 1.12 2.01
CA LEU A 99 -9.43 1.54 3.37
C LEU A 99 -10.32 2.73 3.72
N GLU A 100 -11.01 2.65 4.84
CA GLU A 100 -11.77 3.76 5.43
C GLU A 100 -11.24 4.07 6.83
N THR A 101 -11.23 5.33 7.19
CA THR A 101 -10.91 5.78 8.55
C THR A 101 -11.48 7.18 8.77
N ARG A 102 -11.75 7.54 10.01
CA ARG A 102 -11.95 8.94 10.37
C ARG A 102 -10.67 9.50 10.96
N LEU A 103 -10.37 10.74 10.60
CA LEU A 103 -9.24 11.46 11.15
C LEU A 103 -9.58 12.91 11.46
N ARG A 104 -8.83 13.47 12.39
CA ARG A 104 -8.93 14.86 12.82
C ARG A 104 -7.53 15.42 12.98
N ARG A 105 -7.24 16.55 12.33
CA ARG A 105 -5.94 17.25 12.47
C ARG A 105 -5.93 18.16 13.69
N GLU A 106 -4.79 18.27 14.35
CA GLU A 106 -4.51 19.36 15.30
C GLU A 106 -3.73 20.49 14.62
N GLY A 107 -2.76 20.13 13.76
CA GLY A 107 -2.02 21.07 12.93
C GLY A 107 -2.70 21.31 11.57
N ARG A 108 -1.93 21.29 10.48
CA ARG A 108 -2.38 21.62 9.13
C ARG A 108 -2.80 20.40 8.33
N SER A 109 -2.30 19.20 8.65
CA SER A 109 -2.43 18.03 7.80
C SER A 109 -2.32 16.71 8.55
N MET A 110 -2.87 15.67 7.94
CA MET A 110 -2.71 14.26 8.30
C MET A 110 -2.47 13.43 7.04
N LEU A 111 -2.07 12.16 7.18
CA LEU A 111 -1.88 11.30 6.02
C LEU A 111 -2.37 9.86 6.24
N ILE A 112 -2.65 9.18 5.12
CA ILE A 112 -2.84 7.74 5.06
C ILE A 112 -1.75 7.19 4.15
N VAL A 113 -0.98 6.22 4.62
CA VAL A 113 0.07 5.54 3.87
C VAL A 113 -0.44 4.22 3.33
N PHE A 114 -0.03 3.85 2.13
CA PHE A 114 -0.46 2.61 1.50
C PHE A 114 0.55 2.07 0.50
N ASN A 115 0.43 0.78 0.19
CA ASN A 115 1.42 0.00 -0.55
C ASN A 115 2.86 0.31 -0.05
N TYR A 116 3.01 0.36 1.29
CA TYR A 116 4.28 0.63 1.93
C TYR A 116 5.16 -0.63 1.88
N VAL A 117 6.25 -0.55 1.12
CA VAL A 117 7.27 -1.60 0.99
C VAL A 117 8.35 -1.38 2.03
N ASP A 118 8.92 -0.18 2.07
CA ASP A 118 9.91 0.26 3.03
C ASP A 118 9.92 1.80 3.15
N SER A 119 10.86 2.36 3.91
CA SER A 119 10.92 3.80 4.19
C SER A 119 11.23 4.66 2.96
N LEU A 120 11.58 4.08 1.82
CA LEU A 120 11.89 4.77 0.56
C LEU A 120 10.94 4.42 -0.59
N HIS A 121 9.99 3.48 -0.37
CA HIS A 121 9.12 2.99 -1.44
C HIS A 121 7.68 2.84 -0.93
N PHE A 122 6.85 3.85 -1.18
CA PHE A 122 5.43 3.86 -0.77
C PHE A 122 4.64 4.98 -1.42
N TYR A 123 3.31 4.84 -1.37
CA TYR A 123 2.38 5.94 -1.59
C TYR A 123 1.82 6.47 -0.28
N TYR A 124 1.36 7.71 -0.29
CA TYR A 124 0.50 8.25 0.74
C TYR A 124 -0.41 9.34 0.19
N THR A 125 -1.58 9.49 0.78
CA THR A 125 -2.38 10.68 0.59
C THR A 125 -2.08 11.67 1.70
N HIS A 126 -1.73 12.90 1.34
CA HIS A 126 -1.53 14.02 2.25
C HIS A 126 -2.80 14.87 2.23
N LEU A 127 -3.49 14.92 3.35
CA LEU A 127 -4.77 15.59 3.52
C LEU A 127 -4.53 16.87 4.32
N SER A 128 -4.85 18.02 3.75
CA SER A 128 -4.43 19.30 4.31
C SER A 128 -5.55 20.35 4.27
N VAL A 129 -5.38 21.38 5.08
CA VAL A 129 -6.14 22.63 5.05
C VAL A 129 -5.79 23.50 3.83
N ASP A 130 -4.68 23.22 3.15
CA ASP A 130 -4.24 23.97 1.99
C ASP A 130 -4.90 23.51 0.70
N PRO A 131 -5.21 24.40 -0.27
CA PRO A 131 -5.62 24.01 -1.60
C PRO A 131 -4.46 23.41 -2.39
N GLY A 132 -4.75 22.50 -3.31
CA GLY A 132 -3.74 21.81 -4.13
C GLY A 132 -2.90 22.72 -5.02
N ALA A 133 -3.45 23.85 -5.47
CA ALA A 133 -2.74 24.83 -6.29
C ALA A 133 -1.54 25.50 -5.60
N LYS A 134 -1.48 25.44 -4.29
CA LYS A 134 -0.34 25.98 -3.53
C LYS A 134 0.86 25.03 -3.61
N VAL A 135 1.96 25.48 -4.22
CA VAL A 135 3.07 24.63 -4.69
C VAL A 135 3.82 23.89 -3.59
N ASP A 136 3.98 24.50 -2.42
CA ASP A 136 4.77 23.95 -1.29
C ASP A 136 3.97 22.98 -0.42
N VAL A 137 2.86 22.51 -0.92
CA VAL A 137 1.90 21.92 -0.06
C VAL A 137 1.63 20.48 -0.17
N HIS A 138 0.88 20.21 0.69
CA HIS A 138 0.59 19.03 1.43
C HIS A 138 -0.84 18.54 1.17
N ASN A 139 -1.39 18.71 -0.05
CA ASN A 139 -2.72 18.24 -0.40
C ASN A 139 -2.67 17.44 -1.70
N GLY A 140 -2.98 16.13 -1.63
CA GLY A 140 -2.94 15.26 -2.80
C GLY A 140 -2.41 13.86 -2.53
N ILE A 141 -2.16 13.11 -3.59
CA ILE A 141 -1.50 11.81 -3.55
C ILE A 141 -0.02 12.02 -3.87
N PHE A 142 0.83 11.41 -3.05
CA PHE A 142 2.29 11.48 -3.16
C PHE A 142 2.90 10.09 -3.29
N MET A 143 4.05 10.04 -3.93
CA MET A 143 4.91 8.88 -4.04
C MET A 143 6.30 9.18 -3.49
N VAL A 144 6.87 8.22 -2.77
CA VAL A 144 8.28 8.15 -2.41
C VAL A 144 8.85 6.93 -3.13
N ASP A 145 9.91 7.14 -3.93
CA ASP A 145 10.52 6.10 -4.77
C ASP A 145 12.04 6.36 -4.84
N GLY A 146 12.73 6.02 -3.74
CA GLY A 146 14.18 6.19 -3.60
C GLY A 146 14.65 7.66 -3.58
N ALA A 147 13.76 8.64 -3.69
CA ALA A 147 14.03 10.06 -3.86
C ALA A 147 13.13 10.90 -2.95
N PRO A 148 13.29 12.25 -2.89
CA PRO A 148 12.34 13.12 -2.23
C PRO A 148 10.92 12.87 -2.76
N ARG A 149 9.94 12.92 -1.85
CA ARG A 149 8.52 12.75 -2.22
C ARG A 149 8.14 13.62 -3.42
N ARG A 150 7.32 13.08 -4.30
CA ARG A 150 6.69 13.84 -5.39
C ARG A 150 5.17 13.70 -5.36
N ARG A 151 4.46 14.78 -5.61
CA ARG A 151 3.00 14.76 -5.76
C ARG A 151 2.65 14.20 -7.12
N ILE A 152 1.73 13.25 -7.17
CA ILE A 152 1.25 12.59 -8.39
C ILE A 152 -0.22 12.93 -8.71
N ALA A 153 -0.97 13.48 -7.73
CA ALA A 153 -2.35 13.96 -7.94
C ALA A 153 -2.71 15.07 -6.95
N GLY A 154 -3.77 15.83 -7.24
CA GLY A 154 -4.37 16.80 -6.33
C GLY A 154 -3.92 18.25 -6.56
N LEU A 155 -3.29 18.57 -7.71
CA LEU A 155 -2.81 19.93 -8.01
C LEU A 155 -3.95 20.96 -7.97
N GLU A 156 -5.10 20.62 -8.55
CA GLU A 156 -6.26 21.52 -8.63
C GLU A 156 -7.30 21.26 -7.52
N ALA A 157 -7.00 20.38 -6.56
CA ALA A 157 -7.98 19.97 -5.58
C ALA A 157 -8.19 21.05 -4.49
N ALA A 158 -9.44 21.16 -4.03
CA ALA A 158 -9.78 21.91 -2.84
C ALA A 158 -9.15 21.27 -1.58
N PRO A 159 -9.04 22.02 -0.45
CA PRO A 159 -8.58 21.45 0.81
C PRO A 159 -9.31 20.16 1.16
N ALA A 160 -8.56 19.13 1.57
CA ALA A 160 -9.15 17.86 2.01
C ALA A 160 -9.61 17.92 3.48
N LEU A 161 -8.92 18.71 4.32
CA LEU A 161 -9.25 18.92 5.73
C LEU A 161 -9.45 20.42 5.97
N PRO A 162 -10.60 21.00 5.57
CA PRO A 162 -10.82 22.44 5.67
C PRO A 162 -10.84 22.94 7.11
N ASP A 163 -11.27 22.09 8.04
CA ASP A 163 -11.37 22.40 9.46
C ASP A 163 -10.72 21.32 10.34
N ALA A 164 -10.86 21.43 11.65
CA ALA A 164 -10.32 20.51 12.66
C ALA A 164 -11.37 19.53 13.21
N ASN A 165 -12.47 19.32 12.49
CA ASN A 165 -13.47 18.31 12.83
C ASN A 165 -13.02 16.92 12.38
N TRP A 166 -13.77 15.89 12.79
CA TRP A 166 -13.62 14.55 12.28
C TRP A 166 -14.09 14.47 10.83
N HIS A 167 -13.18 14.04 9.94
CA HIS A 167 -13.46 13.78 8.53
C HIS A 167 -13.35 12.30 8.25
N LYS A 168 -14.26 11.76 7.45
CA LYS A 168 -14.18 10.41 6.93
C LYS A 168 -13.36 10.39 5.66
N VAL A 169 -12.39 9.49 5.58
CA VAL A 169 -11.55 9.32 4.40
C VAL A 169 -11.66 7.88 3.91
N ARG A 170 -11.83 7.71 2.61
CA ARG A 170 -11.77 6.42 1.95
C ARG A 170 -10.71 6.44 0.87
N VAL A 171 -9.78 5.49 0.94
CA VAL A 171 -8.78 5.25 -0.10
C VAL A 171 -9.14 3.96 -0.81
N GLN A 172 -9.28 4.03 -2.13
CA GLN A 172 -9.47 2.86 -3.00
C GLN A 172 -8.26 2.68 -3.90
N ARG A 173 -7.74 1.46 -3.91
CA ARG A 173 -6.63 1.02 -4.75
C ARG A 173 -7.05 -0.16 -5.61
N ASP A 174 -6.86 -0.08 -6.91
CA ASP A 174 -6.92 -1.20 -7.84
C ASP A 174 -5.57 -1.32 -8.56
N VAL A 175 -4.81 -2.36 -8.22
CA VAL A 175 -3.47 -2.58 -8.81
C VAL A 175 -3.52 -3.12 -10.24
N THR A 176 -4.67 -3.65 -10.67
CA THR A 176 -4.86 -4.15 -12.04
C THR A 176 -4.96 -3.00 -13.02
N SER A 177 -5.80 -2.02 -12.72
CA SER A 177 -5.97 -0.81 -13.53
C SER A 177 -4.97 0.29 -13.19
N GLY A 178 -4.33 0.21 -12.02
CA GLY A 178 -3.44 1.25 -11.47
C GLY A 178 -4.18 2.38 -10.76
N TRP A 179 -5.51 2.37 -10.68
CA TRP A 179 -6.26 3.44 -10.03
C TRP A 179 -5.96 3.58 -8.55
N ILE A 180 -5.75 4.82 -8.13
CA ILE A 180 -5.70 5.29 -6.75
C ILE A 180 -6.72 6.41 -6.64
N MET A 181 -7.71 6.27 -5.75
CA MET A 181 -8.78 7.25 -5.55
C MET A 181 -8.92 7.54 -4.05
N VAL A 182 -9.09 8.80 -3.71
CA VAL A 182 -9.29 9.28 -2.33
C VAL A 182 -10.59 10.07 -2.25
N PHE A 183 -11.47 9.66 -1.37
CA PHE A 183 -12.79 10.26 -1.15
C PHE A 183 -12.84 10.88 0.25
N MET A 184 -13.61 11.94 0.41
CA MET A 184 -13.78 12.68 1.66
C MET A 184 -15.26 12.79 2.00
N ASP A 185 -15.62 12.53 3.27
CA ASP A 185 -16.92 12.82 3.86
C ASP A 185 -18.11 12.24 3.06
N ASP A 186 -17.95 11.00 2.57
CA ASP A 186 -18.94 10.28 1.75
C ASP A 186 -19.31 10.97 0.42
N ASP A 187 -18.52 11.96 -0.03
CA ASP A 187 -18.67 12.51 -1.38
C ASP A 187 -18.47 11.37 -2.39
N PRO A 188 -19.38 11.14 -3.34
CA PRO A 188 -19.23 10.13 -4.37
C PRO A 188 -18.13 10.47 -5.39
N GLN A 189 -17.69 11.72 -5.47
CA GLN A 189 -16.60 12.14 -6.33
C GLN A 189 -15.26 12.09 -5.58
N PRO A 190 -14.22 11.48 -6.16
CA PRO A 190 -12.93 11.46 -5.50
C PRO A 190 -12.34 12.87 -5.40
N ARG A 191 -11.82 13.21 -4.22
CA ARG A 191 -11.05 14.43 -3.98
C ARG A 191 -9.73 14.42 -4.76
N PHE A 192 -9.11 13.23 -4.84
CA PHE A 192 -7.91 12.98 -5.62
C PHE A 192 -8.04 11.69 -6.37
N SER A 193 -7.52 11.64 -7.61
CA SER A 193 -7.42 10.40 -8.37
C SER A 193 -6.22 10.42 -9.31
N VAL A 194 -5.61 9.26 -9.51
CA VAL A 194 -4.48 9.06 -10.43
C VAL A 194 -4.41 7.60 -10.86
N ILE A 195 -3.80 7.35 -12.01
CA ILE A 195 -3.37 6.01 -12.41
C ILE A 195 -1.85 5.94 -12.25
N ASP A 196 -1.40 5.05 -11.37
CA ASP A 196 0.01 4.75 -11.13
C ASP A 196 0.15 3.28 -10.73
N SER A 197 1.15 2.57 -11.28
CA SER A 197 1.35 1.14 -11.07
C SER A 197 2.75 0.82 -10.52
N THR A 198 3.44 1.79 -9.93
CA THR A 198 4.80 1.63 -9.41
C THR A 198 4.82 0.61 -8.26
N PHE A 199 4.00 0.83 -7.22
CA PHE A 199 3.91 -0.11 -6.10
C PHE A 199 2.58 -0.86 -6.16
N LYS A 200 2.66 -2.19 -6.22
CA LYS A 200 1.50 -3.06 -6.37
C LYS A 200 1.13 -3.81 -5.10
N CYS A 201 1.98 -3.77 -4.09
CA CYS A 201 1.79 -4.48 -2.84
C CYS A 201 2.51 -3.75 -1.71
N GLY A 202 1.99 -3.84 -0.50
CA GLY A 202 2.63 -3.30 0.70
C GLY A 202 1.67 -3.16 1.87
N GLN A 203 2.20 -2.68 2.99
CA GLN A 203 1.40 -2.39 4.18
C GLN A 203 0.55 -1.12 3.96
N VAL A 204 -0.46 -0.97 4.78
CA VAL A 204 -1.29 0.24 4.87
C VAL A 204 -1.27 0.78 6.30
N GLY A 205 -1.59 2.04 6.47
CA GLY A 205 -1.66 2.65 7.79
C GLY A 205 -2.01 4.13 7.76
N VAL A 206 -1.90 4.74 8.91
CA VAL A 206 -2.17 6.17 9.15
C VAL A 206 -0.93 6.85 9.69
N GLY A 207 -0.88 8.19 9.62
CA GLY A 207 0.27 8.89 10.15
C GLY A 207 0.27 10.40 9.89
N SER A 208 1.43 10.99 10.05
CA SER A 208 1.65 12.40 9.79
C SER A 208 2.99 12.65 9.10
N PHE A 209 3.08 13.82 8.49
CA PHE A 209 4.33 14.28 7.91
C PHE A 209 5.21 15.00 8.97
N ASP A 210 4.63 15.96 9.65
CA ASP A 210 5.28 16.81 10.67
C ASP A 210 4.26 17.49 11.61
N GLU A 211 3.07 16.89 11.76
CA GLU A 211 1.94 17.42 12.52
C GLU A 211 1.39 16.39 13.50
N THR A 212 0.45 16.78 14.35
CA THR A 212 -0.27 15.88 15.25
C THR A 212 -1.75 15.82 14.92
N GLY A 213 -2.43 14.77 15.40
CA GLY A 213 -3.85 14.55 15.21
C GLY A 213 -4.31 13.16 15.62
N ASP A 214 -5.53 12.83 15.26
CA ASP A 214 -6.28 11.70 15.74
C ASP A 214 -6.80 10.82 14.60
N PHE A 215 -6.92 9.51 14.86
CA PHE A 215 -7.49 8.51 13.94
C PHE A 215 -8.42 7.58 14.67
N THR A 216 -9.55 7.22 14.04
CA THR A 216 -10.46 6.22 14.56
C THR A 216 -11.20 5.49 13.44
N ASP A 217 -11.96 4.45 13.80
CA ASP A 217 -12.78 3.67 12.87
C ASP A 217 -12.00 3.26 11.62
N PHE A 218 -10.82 2.67 11.84
CA PHE A 218 -10.01 2.15 10.76
C PHE A 218 -10.61 0.83 10.25
N GLU A 219 -10.92 0.79 8.95
CA GLU A 219 -11.47 -0.38 8.28
C GLU A 219 -10.67 -0.67 7.01
N LEU A 220 -10.29 -1.92 6.80
CA LEU A 220 -9.58 -2.38 5.62
C LEU A 220 -10.26 -3.60 5.05
N SER A 221 -10.60 -3.56 3.77
CA SER A 221 -11.04 -4.73 2.99
C SER A 221 -10.16 -4.93 1.77
N SER A 222 -9.79 -6.18 1.50
CA SER A 222 -8.98 -6.57 0.35
C SER A 222 -9.24 -8.02 -0.02
N ASP A 223 -9.24 -8.33 -1.32
CA ASP A 223 -9.34 -9.68 -1.86
C ASP A 223 -7.97 -10.23 -2.30
N ASP A 224 -6.89 -9.48 -2.15
CA ASP A 224 -5.52 -9.89 -2.51
C ASP A 224 -4.50 -9.66 -1.40
N ALA A 225 -4.92 -9.83 -0.14
CA ALA A 225 -4.04 -9.73 1.01
C ALA A 225 -2.94 -10.81 1.00
N GLY A 226 -1.76 -10.45 1.55
CA GLY A 226 -0.59 -11.34 1.60
C GLY A 226 0.19 -11.39 0.29
N CYS A 227 0.00 -10.40 -0.59
CA CYS A 227 0.85 -10.20 -1.75
C CYS A 227 2.30 -9.95 -1.32
N GLN A 228 3.25 -10.19 -2.22
CA GLN A 228 4.67 -9.88 -2.00
C GLN A 228 5.00 -8.54 -2.66
N PRO A 229 5.65 -7.60 -1.95
CA PRO A 229 6.15 -6.34 -2.50
C PRO A 229 7.20 -6.52 -3.58
#